data_b891f8b9556dbd13177f5b0317d34806
#
_entry.id   b891f8b9556dbd13177f5b0317d34806
#
_cell.length_a   1.000
_cell.length_b   1.000
_cell.length_c   1.000
_cell.angle_alpha   90.00
_cell.angle_beta   90.00
_cell.angle_gamma   90.00
#
_symmetry.space_group_name_H-M   'P 1'
#
loop_
_entity.id
_entity.type
_entity.pdbx_description
1 polymer ?
#
loop_
_entity_poly.entity_id
_entity_poly.type
_entity_poly.pdbx_seq_one_letter_code
_entity_poly.pdbx_strand_id
1 'polypeptide(L)'
;MFTESLQPVEVVQGSPAKLQCKVTGTPEPNIEWFRDSEPVKEDKRIKIRFDGELCTLKILSTELEDEGAYKCVAKNDFGSVSCASELLVNEPNKKPEFIEKMKPVDVTEGEAARFDVTVEGNPLPVVDWFKGKDKLEDEGRYVMMDDEEAGIYTLIVEDTVPDDAGTYK
;
A
#
# COMPACT_ATOMS: atom_id res chain seq x y z
N MET A 1 34.16 -4.81 -10.40
CA MET A 1 33.51 -3.48 -10.37
C MET A 1 32.14 -3.60 -11.00
N PHE A 2 31.10 -2.94 -10.44
CA PHE A 2 29.80 -2.87 -11.11
C PHE A 2 29.90 -1.97 -12.34
N THR A 3 29.43 -2.48 -13.47
CA THR A 3 29.28 -1.74 -14.73
C THR A 3 27.88 -1.18 -14.91
N GLU A 4 26.88 -1.86 -14.33
CA GLU A 4 25.51 -1.36 -14.17
C GLU A 4 25.04 -1.65 -12.74
N SER A 5 24.59 -0.60 -12.04
CA SER A 5 24.06 -0.72 -10.68
C SER A 5 22.59 -1.06 -10.69
N LEU A 6 22.09 -1.60 -9.55
CA LEU A 6 20.67 -1.79 -9.31
C LEU A 6 19.90 -0.49 -9.49
N GLN A 7 18.69 -0.59 -10.03
CA GLN A 7 17.74 0.51 -10.14
C GLN A 7 16.53 0.23 -9.26
N PRO A 8 15.83 1.25 -8.77
CA PRO A 8 14.58 1.09 -8.04
C PRO A 8 13.55 0.34 -8.88
N VAL A 9 12.82 -0.55 -8.22
CA VAL A 9 11.74 -1.34 -8.83
C VAL A 9 10.47 -1.12 -8.04
N GLU A 10 9.39 -0.83 -8.72
CA GLU A 10 8.06 -0.66 -8.15
C GLU A 10 7.10 -1.63 -8.83
N VAL A 11 6.37 -2.41 -8.04
CA VAL A 11 5.41 -3.40 -8.52
C VAL A 11 4.15 -3.40 -7.66
N VAL A 12 3.08 -3.97 -8.20
CA VAL A 12 1.88 -4.28 -7.42
C VAL A 12 2.00 -5.68 -6.85
N GLN A 13 1.56 -5.88 -5.62
CA GLN A 13 1.51 -7.19 -4.95
C GLN A 13 0.94 -8.28 -5.88
N GLY A 14 1.56 -9.44 -5.88
CA GLY A 14 1.23 -10.56 -6.76
C GLY A 14 1.91 -10.51 -8.14
N SER A 15 2.49 -9.37 -8.53
CA SER A 15 3.25 -9.24 -9.78
C SER A 15 4.69 -9.74 -9.59
N PRO A 16 5.38 -10.16 -10.66
CA PRO A 16 6.79 -10.49 -10.57
C PRO A 16 7.65 -9.23 -10.44
N ALA A 17 8.70 -9.30 -9.60
CA ALA A 17 9.74 -8.29 -9.51
C ALA A 17 11.07 -8.85 -10.02
N LYS A 18 11.90 -7.99 -10.64
CA LYS A 18 13.20 -8.35 -11.18
C LYS A 18 14.21 -7.25 -10.88
N LEU A 19 15.23 -7.59 -10.11
CA LEU A 19 16.37 -6.73 -9.83
C LEU A 19 17.59 -7.27 -10.58
N GLN A 20 18.28 -6.36 -11.30
CA GLN A 20 19.43 -6.72 -12.12
C GLN A 20 20.55 -5.70 -11.95
N CYS A 21 21.78 -6.21 -11.94
CA CYS A 21 22.99 -5.39 -12.03
C CYS A 21 24.05 -6.18 -12.80
N LYS A 22 25.06 -5.48 -13.30
CA LYS A 22 26.21 -6.13 -13.96
C LYS A 22 27.48 -5.86 -13.19
N VAL A 23 28.30 -6.90 -13.06
CA VAL A 23 29.58 -6.82 -12.37
C VAL A 23 30.66 -7.56 -13.15
N THR A 24 31.85 -7.00 -13.18
CA THR A 24 33.02 -7.65 -13.74
C THR A 24 34.11 -7.78 -12.68
N GLY A 25 34.87 -8.87 -12.74
CA GLY A 25 36.00 -9.13 -11.85
C GLY A 25 36.81 -10.31 -12.30
N THR A 26 38.11 -10.28 -11.98
CA THR A 26 39.04 -11.40 -12.23
C THR A 26 39.79 -11.64 -10.93
N PRO A 27 39.69 -12.84 -10.34
CA PRO A 27 38.81 -13.99 -10.70
C PRO A 27 37.32 -13.61 -10.66
N GLU A 28 36.48 -14.45 -11.28
CA GLU A 28 35.04 -14.33 -11.27
C GLU A 28 34.52 -14.17 -9.83
N PRO A 29 33.69 -13.16 -9.53
CA PRO A 29 33.23 -12.92 -8.17
C PRO A 29 32.10 -13.88 -7.76
N ASN A 30 32.08 -14.20 -6.47
CA ASN A 30 30.93 -14.82 -5.83
C ASN A 30 29.88 -13.74 -5.55
N ILE A 31 28.60 -14.04 -5.80
CA ILE A 31 27.48 -13.11 -5.70
C ILE A 31 26.59 -13.49 -4.51
N GLU A 32 26.31 -12.50 -3.67
CA GLU A 32 25.39 -12.62 -2.54
C GLU A 32 24.36 -11.50 -2.60
N TRP A 33 23.13 -11.83 -2.25
CA TRP A 33 22.03 -10.89 -2.19
C TRP A 33 21.53 -10.73 -0.76
N PHE A 34 21.20 -9.50 -0.41
CA PHE A 34 20.67 -9.13 0.91
C PHE A 34 19.41 -8.28 0.73
N ARG A 35 18.48 -8.42 1.66
CA ARG A 35 17.35 -7.49 1.87
C ARG A 35 17.41 -6.99 3.30
N ASP A 36 17.42 -5.67 3.50
CA ASP A 36 17.50 -5.02 4.82
C ASP A 36 18.61 -5.60 5.72
N SER A 37 19.75 -5.94 5.11
CA SER A 37 20.91 -6.58 5.72
C SER A 37 20.80 -8.08 6.00
N GLU A 38 19.65 -8.71 5.77
CA GLU A 38 19.47 -10.16 5.87
C GLU A 38 19.78 -10.85 4.54
N PRO A 39 20.47 -11.99 4.55
CA PRO A 39 20.79 -12.71 3.32
C PRO A 39 19.53 -13.28 2.65
N VAL A 40 19.39 -13.02 1.36
CA VAL A 40 18.32 -13.57 0.54
C VAL A 40 18.74 -14.93 0.00
N LYS A 41 17.88 -15.94 0.18
CA LYS A 41 18.09 -17.30 -0.32
C LYS A 41 17.05 -17.64 -1.37
N GLU A 42 17.45 -18.49 -2.32
CA GLU A 42 16.49 -19.05 -3.28
C GLU A 42 15.44 -19.92 -2.60
N ASP A 43 14.23 -19.80 -3.09
CA ASP A 43 13.09 -20.62 -2.69
C ASP A 43 12.15 -20.88 -3.89
N LYS A 44 10.89 -21.22 -3.62
CA LYS A 44 9.88 -21.42 -4.68
C LYS A 44 9.55 -20.14 -5.42
N ARG A 45 9.57 -18.98 -4.74
CA ARG A 45 9.24 -17.65 -5.30
C ARG A 45 10.48 -16.89 -5.74
N ILE A 46 11.61 -17.03 -5.04
CA ILE A 46 12.83 -16.26 -5.27
C ILE A 46 13.81 -17.08 -6.09
N LYS A 47 14.27 -16.51 -7.21
CA LYS A 47 15.29 -17.09 -8.08
C LYS A 47 16.47 -16.14 -8.23
N ILE A 48 17.66 -16.65 -8.01
CA ILE A 48 18.94 -15.93 -8.14
C ILE A 48 19.75 -16.55 -9.28
N ARG A 49 20.29 -15.71 -10.16
CA ARG A 49 21.14 -16.16 -11.26
C ARG A 49 22.32 -15.22 -11.44
N PHE A 50 23.44 -15.79 -11.78
CA PHE A 50 24.64 -15.10 -12.23
C PHE A 50 25.20 -15.85 -13.45
N ASP A 51 25.49 -15.14 -14.54
CA ASP A 51 25.99 -15.73 -15.78
C ASP A 51 27.44 -15.34 -16.09
N GLY A 52 28.17 -14.84 -15.07
CA GLY A 52 29.54 -14.35 -15.19
C GLY A 52 29.63 -12.83 -15.32
N GLU A 53 28.53 -12.16 -15.65
CA GLU A 53 28.43 -10.69 -15.72
C GLU A 53 27.12 -10.18 -15.13
N LEU A 54 25.99 -10.73 -15.55
CA LEU A 54 24.66 -10.30 -15.16
C LEU A 54 24.20 -11.01 -13.88
N CYS A 55 24.01 -10.23 -12.82
CA CYS A 55 23.40 -10.68 -11.58
C CYS A 55 21.89 -10.40 -11.63
N THR A 56 21.08 -11.41 -11.42
CA THR A 56 19.61 -11.29 -11.42
C THR A 56 19.03 -11.90 -10.16
N LEU A 57 18.20 -11.15 -9.46
CA LEU A 57 17.27 -11.64 -8.45
C LEU A 57 15.86 -11.44 -8.99
N LYS A 58 15.06 -12.51 -9.05
CA LYS A 58 13.68 -12.49 -9.52
C LYS A 58 12.75 -13.04 -8.45
N ILE A 59 11.71 -12.28 -8.11
CA ILE A 59 10.61 -12.72 -7.29
C ILE A 59 9.45 -13.00 -8.25
N LEU A 60 8.90 -14.22 -8.23
CA LEU A 60 7.88 -14.65 -9.19
C LEU A 60 6.50 -14.06 -8.90
N SER A 61 6.19 -13.86 -7.62
CA SER A 61 4.97 -13.24 -7.13
C SER A 61 5.32 -12.49 -5.85
N THR A 62 5.22 -11.18 -5.88
CA THR A 62 5.58 -10.33 -4.74
C THR A 62 4.50 -10.31 -3.67
N GLU A 63 4.93 -10.24 -2.43
CA GLU A 63 4.15 -9.97 -1.24
C GLU A 63 4.59 -8.63 -0.65
N LEU A 64 3.77 -7.99 0.19
CA LEU A 64 4.11 -6.70 0.80
C LEU A 64 5.41 -6.80 1.63
N GLU A 65 5.64 -7.95 2.26
CA GLU A 65 6.85 -8.23 3.04
C GLU A 65 8.13 -8.34 2.18
N ASP A 66 8.01 -8.41 0.85
CA ASP A 66 9.16 -8.39 -0.04
C ASP A 66 9.70 -6.96 -0.28
N GLU A 67 8.95 -5.93 0.11
CA GLU A 67 9.42 -4.55 0.11
C GLU A 67 10.70 -4.40 0.96
N GLY A 68 11.63 -3.56 0.50
CA GLY A 68 12.85 -3.26 1.25
C GLY A 68 14.04 -2.87 0.39
N ALA A 69 15.17 -2.64 1.06
CA ALA A 69 16.44 -2.31 0.43
C ALA A 69 17.20 -3.57 0.03
N TYR A 70 17.29 -3.81 -1.27
CA TYR A 70 18.04 -4.94 -1.83
C TYR A 70 19.47 -4.54 -2.16
N LYS A 71 20.42 -5.38 -1.78
CA LYS A 71 21.84 -5.18 -2.02
C LYS A 71 22.45 -6.42 -2.68
N CYS A 72 23.16 -6.21 -3.77
CA CYS A 72 24.00 -7.21 -4.41
C CYS A 72 25.45 -6.96 -4.00
N VAL A 73 26.11 -8.01 -3.50
CA VAL A 73 27.51 -7.99 -3.12
C VAL A 73 28.28 -8.97 -4.03
N ALA A 74 29.33 -8.48 -4.65
CA ALA A 74 30.23 -9.27 -5.47
C ALA A 74 31.63 -9.31 -4.81
N LYS A 75 32.13 -10.49 -4.52
CA LYS A 75 33.37 -10.70 -3.77
C LYS A 75 34.26 -11.71 -4.45
N ASN A 76 35.55 -11.42 -4.53
CA ASN A 76 36.62 -12.39 -4.86
C ASN A 76 37.80 -12.22 -3.90
N ASP A 77 38.89 -12.94 -4.15
CA ASP A 77 40.09 -12.92 -3.28
C ASP A 77 40.77 -11.56 -3.18
N PHE A 78 40.50 -10.63 -4.09
CA PHE A 78 41.11 -9.31 -4.17
C PHE A 78 40.26 -8.21 -3.59
N GLY A 79 39.00 -8.50 -3.23
CA GLY A 79 38.11 -7.53 -2.60
C GLY A 79 36.62 -7.76 -2.84
N SER A 80 35.82 -6.81 -2.37
CA SER A 80 34.37 -6.84 -2.53
C SER A 80 33.84 -5.49 -2.97
N VAL A 81 32.75 -5.52 -3.74
CA VAL A 81 31.97 -4.34 -4.14
C VAL A 81 30.49 -4.63 -3.96
N SER A 82 29.70 -3.60 -3.74
CA SER A 82 28.25 -3.76 -3.62
C SER A 82 27.51 -2.65 -4.33
N CYS A 83 26.28 -2.92 -4.77
CA CYS A 83 25.30 -1.92 -5.16
C CYS A 83 23.98 -2.25 -4.49
N ALA A 84 23.14 -1.24 -4.26
CA ALA A 84 21.85 -1.37 -3.61
C ALA A 84 20.78 -0.56 -4.33
N SER A 85 19.54 -0.95 -4.15
CA SER A 85 18.36 -0.25 -4.62
C SER A 85 17.13 -0.69 -3.82
N GLU A 86 16.02 -0.02 -4.01
CA GLU A 86 14.77 -0.31 -3.30
C GLU A 86 13.80 -1.09 -4.20
N LEU A 87 13.07 -2.00 -3.60
CA LEU A 87 11.87 -2.62 -4.14
C LEU A 87 10.68 -2.09 -3.35
N LEU A 88 9.76 -1.44 -4.04
CA LEU A 88 8.47 -0.99 -3.50
C LEU A 88 7.37 -1.93 -3.98
N VAL A 89 6.54 -2.40 -3.07
CA VAL A 89 5.41 -3.28 -3.36
C VAL A 89 4.12 -2.61 -2.93
N ASN A 90 3.35 -2.14 -3.90
CA ASN A 90 2.07 -1.49 -3.66
C ASN A 90 0.93 -2.51 -3.52
N GLU A 91 -0.03 -2.21 -2.66
CA GLU A 91 -1.27 -2.97 -2.62
C GLU A 91 -2.05 -2.84 -3.93
N PRO A 92 -2.76 -3.90 -4.37
CA PRO A 92 -3.62 -3.81 -5.53
C PRO A 92 -4.78 -2.83 -5.29
N ASN A 93 -5.18 -2.12 -6.34
CA ASN A 93 -6.35 -1.25 -6.27
C ASN A 93 -7.60 -2.05 -5.90
N LYS A 94 -8.36 -1.56 -4.93
CA LYS A 94 -9.62 -2.11 -4.48
C LYS A 94 -10.74 -1.09 -4.70
N LYS A 95 -11.82 -1.52 -5.33
CA LYS A 95 -13.00 -0.66 -5.53
C LYS A 95 -13.61 -0.29 -4.18
N PRO A 96 -14.21 0.92 -4.07
CA PRO A 96 -15.00 1.28 -2.89
C PRO A 96 -16.11 0.27 -2.60
N GLU A 97 -16.21 -0.15 -1.34
CA GLU A 97 -17.25 -1.05 -0.86
C GLU A 97 -17.68 -0.64 0.55
N PHE A 98 -19.00 -0.60 0.79
CA PHE A 98 -19.52 -0.43 2.14
C PHE A 98 -19.48 -1.74 2.89
N ILE A 99 -18.67 -1.80 3.94
CA ILE A 99 -18.60 -2.92 4.89
C ILE A 99 -19.77 -2.86 5.85
N GLU A 100 -20.05 -1.67 6.40
CA GLU A 100 -21.25 -1.39 7.16
C GLU A 100 -21.99 -0.21 6.55
N LYS A 101 -23.30 -0.41 6.32
CA LYS A 101 -24.18 0.62 5.79
C LYS A 101 -24.94 1.32 6.92
N MET A 102 -25.34 2.56 6.69
CA MET A 102 -26.21 3.29 7.58
C MET A 102 -27.43 2.48 7.99
N LYS A 103 -27.82 2.64 9.25
CA LYS A 103 -29.08 2.14 9.79
C LYS A 103 -30.06 3.30 9.97
N PRO A 104 -31.39 3.03 9.87
CA PRO A 104 -32.37 4.04 10.23
C PRO A 104 -32.15 4.53 11.67
N VAL A 105 -32.33 5.82 11.88
CA VAL A 105 -32.17 6.46 13.17
C VAL A 105 -33.49 7.21 13.50
N ASP A 106 -34.04 6.94 14.67
CA ASP A 106 -35.19 7.66 15.24
C ASP A 106 -34.69 8.45 16.46
N VAL A 107 -34.94 9.75 16.45
CA VAL A 107 -34.63 10.67 17.55
C VAL A 107 -35.77 11.59 17.86
N THR A 108 -35.81 12.12 19.08
CA THR A 108 -36.75 13.18 19.48
C THR A 108 -36.19 14.53 19.03
N GLU A 109 -37.10 15.48 18.70
CA GLU A 109 -36.72 16.85 18.39
C GLU A 109 -35.79 17.44 19.46
N GLY A 110 -34.70 18.06 19.03
CA GLY A 110 -33.62 18.58 19.87
C GLY A 110 -32.53 17.59 20.28
N GLU A 111 -32.72 16.30 20.01
CA GLU A 111 -31.63 15.30 20.18
C GLU A 111 -30.74 15.27 18.95
N ALA A 112 -29.55 14.67 19.09
CA ALA A 112 -28.65 14.46 17.96
C ALA A 112 -28.94 13.13 17.25
N ALA A 113 -29.01 13.17 15.92
CA ALA A 113 -29.05 11.97 15.10
C ALA A 113 -27.64 11.63 14.60
N ARG A 114 -27.23 10.36 14.75
CA ARG A 114 -25.90 9.88 14.33
C ARG A 114 -26.01 8.76 13.31
N PHE A 115 -25.27 8.91 12.23
CA PHE A 115 -25.15 7.92 11.17
C PHE A 115 -23.68 7.51 11.03
N ASP A 116 -23.41 6.23 11.07
CA ASP A 116 -22.09 5.67 10.85
C ASP A 116 -22.11 4.77 9.62
N VAL A 117 -21.03 4.82 8.83
CA VAL A 117 -20.74 3.89 7.75
C VAL A 117 -19.29 3.44 7.85
N THR A 118 -19.04 2.21 7.43
CA THR A 118 -17.68 1.71 7.25
C THR A 118 -17.46 1.42 5.77
N VAL A 119 -16.39 1.98 5.22
CA VAL A 119 -16.00 1.83 3.80
C VAL A 119 -14.59 1.30 3.70
N GLU A 120 -14.35 0.46 2.72
CA GLU A 120 -13.00 0.08 2.35
C GLU A 120 -12.77 0.33 0.86
N GLY A 121 -11.50 0.49 0.49
CA GLY A 121 -11.05 0.69 -0.88
C GLY A 121 -9.56 1.02 -0.90
N ASN A 122 -8.93 0.84 -2.04
CA ASN A 122 -7.54 1.28 -2.23
C ASN A 122 -7.42 1.95 -3.62
N PRO A 123 -7.11 3.26 -3.71
CA PRO A 123 -6.97 4.20 -2.60
C PRO A 123 -8.23 4.33 -1.73
N LEU A 124 -8.05 4.83 -0.50
CA LEU A 124 -9.17 5.04 0.42
C LEU A 124 -10.23 5.93 -0.25
N PRO A 125 -11.52 5.53 -0.24
CA PRO A 125 -12.58 6.32 -0.88
C PRO A 125 -12.85 7.63 -0.14
N VAL A 126 -13.19 8.67 -0.88
CA VAL A 126 -13.79 9.87 -0.32
C VAL A 126 -15.28 9.62 -0.13
N VAL A 127 -15.82 10.00 1.04
CA VAL A 127 -17.22 9.84 1.39
C VAL A 127 -17.90 11.21 1.42
N ASP A 128 -18.99 11.34 0.69
CA ASP A 128 -19.86 12.52 0.69
C ASP A 128 -21.22 12.16 1.29
N TRP A 129 -21.78 13.08 2.09
CA TRP A 129 -23.07 12.92 2.71
C TRP A 129 -24.15 13.75 2.01
N PHE A 130 -25.34 13.19 1.88
CA PHE A 130 -26.48 13.84 1.25
C PHE A 130 -27.73 13.67 2.08
N LYS A 131 -28.58 14.70 2.06
CA LYS A 131 -29.98 14.63 2.49
C LYS A 131 -30.85 14.76 1.24
N GLY A 132 -31.55 13.70 0.86
CA GLY A 132 -32.25 13.66 -0.41
C GLY A 132 -31.29 13.82 -1.62
N LYS A 133 -31.31 15.02 -2.21
CA LYS A 133 -30.42 15.38 -3.35
C LYS A 133 -29.35 16.40 -2.98
N ASP A 134 -29.47 17.01 -1.81
CA ASP A 134 -28.62 18.10 -1.37
C ASP A 134 -27.36 17.51 -0.68
N LYS A 135 -26.20 17.92 -1.15
CA LYS A 135 -24.93 17.57 -0.49
C LYS A 135 -24.84 18.33 0.83
N LEU A 136 -24.45 17.63 1.87
CA LEU A 136 -24.21 18.20 3.19
C LEU A 136 -22.74 18.60 3.30
N GLU A 137 -22.51 19.71 4.02
CA GLU A 137 -21.16 20.16 4.36
C GLU A 137 -21.01 20.14 5.88
N ASP A 138 -19.76 20.01 6.34
CA ASP A 138 -19.43 20.02 7.77
C ASP A 138 -19.53 21.44 8.33
N GLU A 139 -20.78 21.88 8.51
CA GLU A 139 -21.09 23.21 9.01
C GLU A 139 -22.41 23.26 9.79
N GLY A 140 -22.52 24.23 10.67
CA GLY A 140 -23.74 24.48 11.45
C GLY A 140 -24.07 23.29 12.35
N ARG A 141 -25.21 22.65 12.11
CA ARG A 141 -25.70 21.49 12.88
C ARG A 141 -25.23 20.14 12.31
N TYR A 142 -24.57 20.13 11.15
CA TYR A 142 -24.01 18.94 10.56
C TYR A 142 -22.54 18.84 10.97
N VAL A 143 -22.21 17.80 11.69
CA VAL A 143 -20.82 17.48 12.10
C VAL A 143 -20.39 16.21 11.42
N MET A 144 -19.28 16.27 10.71
CA MET A 144 -18.68 15.12 10.02
C MET A 144 -17.38 14.72 10.71
N MET A 145 -17.21 13.42 10.90
CA MET A 145 -16.02 12.85 11.53
C MET A 145 -15.56 11.67 10.71
N ASP A 146 -14.27 11.64 10.38
CA ASP A 146 -13.64 10.62 9.56
C ASP A 146 -12.53 9.94 10.36
N ASP A 147 -12.61 8.63 10.48
CA ASP A 147 -11.50 7.79 10.92
C ASP A 147 -10.99 7.02 9.70
N GLU A 148 -10.06 7.64 8.98
CA GLU A 148 -9.50 7.08 7.75
C GLU A 148 -8.75 5.76 7.99
N GLU A 149 -8.14 5.57 9.16
CA GLU A 149 -7.42 4.34 9.49
C GLU A 149 -8.37 3.16 9.67
N ALA A 150 -9.52 3.41 10.29
CA ALA A 150 -10.58 2.41 10.47
C ALA A 150 -11.57 2.35 9.29
N GLY A 151 -11.53 3.32 8.37
CA GLY A 151 -12.49 3.47 7.27
C GLY A 151 -13.89 3.82 7.75
N ILE A 152 -14.02 4.46 8.94
CA ILE A 152 -15.31 4.82 9.55
C ILE A 152 -15.58 6.29 9.28
N TYR A 153 -16.78 6.57 8.76
CA TYR A 153 -17.27 7.91 8.50
C TYR A 153 -18.58 8.12 9.25
N THR A 154 -18.66 9.24 9.96
CA THR A 154 -19.80 9.58 10.82
C THR A 154 -20.39 10.91 10.41
N LEU A 155 -21.72 10.96 10.25
CA LEU A 155 -22.50 12.19 10.19
C LEU A 155 -23.32 12.32 11.47
N ILE A 156 -23.24 13.48 12.13
CA ILE A 156 -24.07 13.84 13.26
C ILE A 156 -24.91 15.05 12.84
N VAL A 157 -26.22 14.96 13.07
CA VAL A 157 -27.15 16.10 12.94
C VAL A 157 -27.50 16.53 14.35
N GLU A 158 -26.97 17.67 14.78
CA GLU A 158 -27.21 18.21 16.11
C GLU A 158 -28.57 19.01 16.16
N ASP A 159 -29.17 19.10 17.34
CA ASP A 159 -30.40 19.87 17.60
C ASP A 159 -31.48 19.63 16.52
N THR A 160 -31.81 18.35 16.31
CA THR A 160 -32.73 17.95 15.23
C THR A 160 -34.09 18.62 15.32
N VAL A 161 -34.62 19.01 14.15
CA VAL A 161 -35.95 19.57 13.98
C VAL A 161 -36.79 18.68 13.05
N PRO A 162 -38.13 18.80 13.03
CA PRO A 162 -38.96 17.96 12.16
C PRO A 162 -38.58 17.97 10.68
N ASP A 163 -38.03 19.07 10.18
CA ASP A 163 -37.56 19.21 8.80
C ASP A 163 -36.29 18.39 8.51
N ASP A 164 -35.60 17.89 9.54
CA ASP A 164 -34.47 17.02 9.36
C ASP A 164 -34.88 15.57 9.03
N ALA A 165 -36.13 15.22 9.26
CA ALA A 165 -36.66 13.94 8.82
C ALA A 165 -36.50 13.78 7.30
N GLY A 166 -35.98 12.62 6.87
CA GLY A 166 -35.75 12.37 5.45
C GLY A 166 -34.78 11.22 5.18
N THR A 167 -34.42 11.10 3.92
CA THR A 167 -33.48 10.09 3.49
C THR A 167 -32.09 10.69 3.43
N TYR A 168 -31.20 10.11 4.21
CA TYR A 168 -29.75 10.38 4.16
C TYR A 168 -29.02 9.29 3.36
N LYS A 169 -27.98 9.66 2.69
CA LYS A 169 -27.14 8.73 1.92
C LYS A 169 -25.72 9.28 1.76
#